data_f94fc72e2f9714562810b8231e57b7a6
#
_entry.id   f94fc72e2f9714562810b8231e57b7a6
#
_cell.length_a   1.000
_cell.length_b   1.000
_cell.length_c   1.000
_cell.angle_alpha   90.00
_cell.angle_beta   90.00
_cell.angle_gamma   90.00
#
_symmetry.space_group_name_H-M   'P 1'
#
loop_
_entity.id
_entity.type
_entity.pdbx_description
1 polymer ?
#
loop_
_entity_poly.entity_id
_entity_poly.type
_entity_poly.pdbx_seq_one_letter_code
_entity_poly.pdbx_strand_id
1 'polypeptide(L)'
;MADTKKQSLDTALKQIESQFGKGTIMKLGTRETVEVPSIGTGSFGLDKALGIGGLPKGRVCEIYGPESSGKTTLTLQIIAECQKAGGSAAFIDAEHALDPEYAKALGVDIDELLLSQPDTGEQALEVTDMLVKSGSLDVIVIDSVAALVPRAELEGDMGDSHIGLQARLMSQALRKITGSIQKSNTLVIFINQIRMKTVSYTHLRAHETLL
;
A
#
# COMPACT_ATOMS: atom_id res chain seq x y z
N MET A 1 7.47 -32.56 33.44
CA MET A 1 7.18 -32.38 31.99
C MET A 1 7.28 -30.90 31.55
N ALA A 2 6.81 -29.90 32.33
CA ALA A 2 6.90 -28.49 31.93
C ALA A 2 8.36 -27.96 31.89
N ASP A 3 9.21 -28.34 32.87
CA ASP A 3 10.60 -27.92 32.92
C ASP A 3 11.46 -28.48 31.78
N THR A 4 11.21 -29.70 31.34
CA THR A 4 11.91 -30.31 30.21
C THR A 4 11.60 -29.58 28.88
N LYS A 5 10.35 -29.17 28.69
CA LYS A 5 9.94 -28.38 27.49
C LYS A 5 10.58 -27.00 27.49
N LYS A 6 10.67 -26.34 28.66
CA LYS A 6 11.30 -25.02 28.81
C LYS A 6 12.81 -25.08 28.53
N GLN A 7 13.51 -26.10 29.05
CA GLN A 7 14.92 -26.33 28.76
C GLN A 7 15.19 -26.64 27.27
N SER A 8 14.34 -27.44 26.63
CA SER A 8 14.43 -27.71 25.19
C SER A 8 14.25 -26.45 24.37
N LEU A 9 13.31 -25.59 24.74
CA LEU A 9 13.08 -24.31 24.07
C LEU A 9 14.28 -23.36 24.22
N ASP A 10 14.81 -23.21 25.44
CA ASP A 10 15.99 -22.37 25.70
C ASP A 10 17.22 -22.87 24.92
N THR A 11 17.38 -24.17 24.77
CA THR A 11 18.46 -24.76 23.95
C THR A 11 18.27 -24.42 22.48
N ALA A 12 17.05 -24.56 21.95
CA ALA A 12 16.73 -24.20 20.57
C ALA A 12 16.95 -22.71 20.29
N LEU A 13 16.54 -21.81 21.21
CA LEU A 13 16.76 -20.37 21.10
C LEU A 13 18.25 -20.03 21.01
N LYS A 14 19.09 -20.63 21.87
CA LYS A 14 20.55 -20.46 21.82
C LYS A 14 21.17 -20.95 20.52
N GLN A 15 20.70 -22.08 19.99
CA GLN A 15 21.16 -22.59 18.68
C GLN A 15 20.79 -21.62 17.53
N ILE A 16 19.55 -21.09 17.51
CA ILE A 16 19.12 -20.11 16.52
C ILE A 16 19.98 -18.85 16.60
N GLU A 17 20.19 -18.30 17.79
CA GLU A 17 21.04 -17.12 17.98
C GLU A 17 22.49 -17.35 17.55
N SER A 18 23.03 -18.56 17.80
CA SER A 18 24.38 -18.94 17.38
C SER A 18 24.51 -19.06 15.86
N GLN A 19 23.46 -19.58 15.19
CA GLN A 19 23.49 -19.86 13.76
C GLN A 19 23.13 -18.62 12.91
N PHE A 20 22.18 -17.79 13.37
CA PHE A 20 21.61 -16.69 12.59
C PHE A 20 21.89 -15.29 13.17
N GLY A 21 22.57 -15.23 14.33
CA GLY A 21 22.90 -13.98 15.01
C GLY A 21 21.92 -13.59 16.12
N LYS A 22 22.41 -12.74 17.03
CA LYS A 22 21.59 -12.23 18.16
C LYS A 22 20.43 -11.38 17.63
N GLY A 23 19.24 -11.57 18.22
CA GLY A 23 18.03 -10.83 17.84
C GLY A 23 17.22 -11.45 16.70
N THR A 24 17.66 -12.58 16.13
CA THR A 24 16.90 -13.31 15.09
C THR A 24 15.56 -13.81 15.66
N ILE A 25 15.51 -14.14 16.92
CA ILE A 25 14.29 -14.52 17.62
C ILE A 25 14.21 -13.76 18.96
N MET A 26 13.04 -13.22 19.26
CA MET A 26 12.81 -12.50 20.51
C MET A 26 11.37 -12.68 21.00
N LYS A 27 11.15 -12.48 22.27
CA LYS A 27 9.78 -12.44 22.79
C LYS A 27 9.15 -11.11 22.44
N LEU A 28 7.93 -11.12 21.89
CA LEU A 28 7.23 -9.91 21.45
C LEU A 28 7.13 -8.85 22.55
N GLY A 29 6.88 -9.23 23.79
CA GLY A 29 6.78 -8.32 24.94
C GLY A 29 8.09 -7.69 25.39
N THR A 30 9.26 -8.09 24.85
CA THR A 30 10.56 -7.47 25.13
C THR A 30 10.94 -6.41 24.10
N ARG A 31 10.14 -6.26 23.04
CA ARG A 31 10.37 -5.26 21.99
C ARG A 31 9.88 -3.90 22.49
N GLU A 32 10.73 -2.90 22.47
CA GLU A 32 10.31 -1.51 22.68
C GLU A 32 9.22 -1.17 21.66
N THR A 33 8.15 -0.51 22.13
CA THR A 33 7.09 0.02 21.25
C THR A 33 7.70 1.11 20.38
N VAL A 34 7.98 0.78 19.14
CA VAL A 34 8.42 1.77 18.16
C VAL A 34 7.18 2.55 17.72
N GLU A 35 7.20 3.87 17.92
CA GLU A 35 6.18 4.74 17.34
C GLU A 35 6.20 4.59 15.83
N VAL A 36 5.05 4.25 15.24
CA VAL A 36 4.88 4.13 13.80
C VAL A 36 4.45 5.50 13.27
N PRO A 37 5.28 6.19 12.48
CA PRO A 37 4.88 7.45 11.88
C PRO A 37 3.67 7.21 10.96
N SER A 38 2.69 8.11 11.02
CA SER A 38 1.43 7.99 10.27
C SER A 38 1.08 9.28 9.53
N ILE A 39 0.21 9.17 8.54
CA ILE A 39 -0.43 10.30 7.85
C ILE A 39 -1.90 10.26 8.21
N GLY A 40 -2.43 11.36 8.75
CA GLY A 40 -3.84 11.50 9.08
C GLY A 40 -4.74 11.29 7.86
N THR A 41 -5.93 10.74 8.09
CA THR A 41 -6.90 10.50 7.01
C THR A 41 -7.83 11.70 6.77
N GLY A 42 -7.75 12.73 7.62
CA GLY A 42 -8.71 13.83 7.65
C GLY A 42 -10.04 13.45 8.34
N SER A 43 -10.20 12.21 8.77
CA SER A 43 -11.36 11.72 9.52
C SER A 43 -10.96 11.37 10.94
N PHE A 44 -11.35 12.18 11.91
CA PHE A 44 -11.07 11.93 13.33
C PHE A 44 -11.52 10.54 13.80
N GLY A 45 -12.68 10.08 13.33
CA GLY A 45 -13.21 8.77 13.70
C GLY A 45 -12.36 7.62 13.18
N LEU A 46 -11.89 7.73 11.93
CA LEU A 46 -11.02 6.73 11.30
C LEU A 46 -9.63 6.74 11.94
N ASP A 47 -9.03 7.90 12.13
CA ASP A 47 -7.71 8.05 12.75
C ASP A 47 -7.67 7.46 14.16
N LYS A 48 -8.74 7.68 14.94
CA LYS A 48 -8.91 7.09 16.27
C LYS A 48 -9.07 5.56 16.20
N ALA A 49 -9.83 5.06 15.22
CA ALA A 49 -10.06 3.62 15.06
C ALA A 49 -8.78 2.88 14.62
N LEU A 50 -7.93 3.52 13.81
CA LEU A 50 -6.62 3.00 13.40
C LEU A 50 -5.61 2.93 14.57
N GLY A 51 -5.83 3.68 15.65
CA GLY A 51 -5.03 3.61 16.86
C GLY A 51 -3.68 4.32 16.84
N ILE A 52 -3.19 4.68 15.64
CA ILE A 52 -1.91 5.38 15.44
C ILE A 52 -2.09 6.80 14.87
N GLY A 53 -3.33 7.28 14.80
CA GLY A 53 -3.66 8.63 14.32
C GLY A 53 -3.64 8.78 12.79
N GLY A 54 -3.71 7.71 12.02
CA GLY A 54 -3.73 7.73 10.57
C GLY A 54 -3.24 6.44 9.93
N LEU A 55 -2.90 6.48 8.64
CA LEU A 55 -2.30 5.36 7.93
C LEU A 55 -0.78 5.30 8.15
N PRO A 56 -0.19 4.11 8.35
CA PRO A 56 1.22 3.95 8.67
C PRO A 56 2.13 4.31 7.50
N LYS A 57 3.14 5.12 7.71
CA LYS A 57 4.22 5.36 6.74
C LYS A 57 5.10 4.12 6.59
N GLY A 58 5.73 3.97 5.43
CA GLY A 58 6.57 2.82 5.15
C GLY A 58 5.79 1.51 4.94
N ARG A 59 4.51 1.60 4.58
CA ARG A 59 3.61 0.46 4.35
C ARG A 59 2.83 0.60 3.05
N VAL A 60 2.31 -0.53 2.57
CA VAL A 60 1.29 -0.61 1.54
C VAL A 60 -0.07 -0.74 2.22
N CYS A 61 -1.00 0.13 1.85
CA CYS A 61 -2.39 0.07 2.29
C CYS A 61 -3.29 -0.16 1.08
N GLU A 62 -4.33 -0.96 1.25
CA GLU A 62 -5.39 -1.12 0.25
C GLU A 62 -6.68 -0.53 0.80
N ILE A 63 -7.29 0.37 0.01
CA ILE A 63 -8.63 0.91 0.27
C ILE A 63 -9.57 0.31 -0.78
N TYR A 64 -10.49 -0.52 -0.35
CA TYR A 64 -11.39 -1.22 -1.26
C TYR A 64 -12.87 -1.02 -0.89
N GLY A 65 -13.74 -1.12 -1.88
CA GLY A 65 -15.18 -0.96 -1.69
C GLY A 65 -15.92 -0.88 -3.02
N PRO A 66 -17.26 -0.82 -2.98
CA PRO A 66 -18.07 -0.64 -4.20
C PRO A 66 -17.78 0.70 -4.86
N GLU A 67 -18.22 0.86 -6.09
CA GLU A 67 -18.16 2.13 -6.80
C GLU A 67 -18.89 3.23 -6.01
N SER A 68 -18.44 4.48 -6.18
CA SER A 68 -19.03 5.66 -5.53
C SER A 68 -19.08 5.61 -3.99
N SER A 69 -18.23 4.78 -3.35
CA SER A 69 -18.15 4.67 -1.89
C SER A 69 -17.23 5.68 -1.22
N GLY A 70 -16.66 6.62 -1.96
CA GLY A 70 -15.79 7.67 -1.44
C GLY A 70 -14.32 7.28 -1.29
N LYS A 71 -13.85 6.22 -1.96
CA LYS A 71 -12.44 5.78 -1.90
C LYS A 71 -11.47 6.88 -2.37
N THR A 72 -11.71 7.42 -3.55
CA THR A 72 -10.90 8.53 -4.10
C THR A 72 -10.99 9.78 -3.22
N THR A 73 -12.17 10.10 -2.70
CA THR A 73 -12.37 11.21 -1.76
C THR A 73 -11.48 11.06 -0.52
N LEU A 74 -11.47 9.86 0.07
CA LEU A 74 -10.66 9.58 1.25
C LEU A 74 -9.17 9.72 0.93
N THR A 75 -8.70 9.21 -0.21
CA THR A 75 -7.27 9.30 -0.56
C THR A 75 -6.84 10.74 -0.88
N LEU A 76 -7.71 11.54 -1.50
CA LEU A 76 -7.45 12.97 -1.70
C LEU A 76 -7.37 13.73 -0.38
N GLN A 77 -8.20 13.40 0.61
CA GLN A 77 -8.07 13.96 1.96
C GLN A 77 -6.75 13.57 2.64
N ILE A 78 -6.30 12.31 2.49
CA ILE A 78 -5.00 11.85 3.00
C ILE A 78 -3.86 12.64 2.36
N ILE A 79 -3.93 12.90 1.03
CA ILE A 79 -2.96 13.73 0.32
C ILE A 79 -2.98 15.16 0.90
N ALA A 80 -4.15 15.75 1.09
CA ALA A 80 -4.27 17.09 1.67
C ALA A 80 -3.67 17.17 3.08
N GLU A 81 -3.93 16.19 3.93
CA GLU A 81 -3.33 16.13 5.28
C GLU A 81 -1.81 15.94 5.22
N CYS A 82 -1.30 15.12 4.27
CA CYS A 82 0.13 14.98 4.03
C CYS A 82 0.78 16.31 3.63
N GLN A 83 0.21 17.01 2.67
CA GLN A 83 0.70 18.31 2.19
C GLN A 83 0.62 19.40 3.28
N LYS A 84 -0.45 19.46 4.07
CA LYS A 84 -0.56 20.36 5.23
C LYS A 84 0.55 20.13 6.26
N ALA A 85 1.01 18.89 6.41
CA ALA A 85 2.14 18.56 7.28
C ALA A 85 3.51 18.83 6.63
N GLY A 86 3.56 19.39 5.43
CA GLY A 86 4.78 19.69 4.68
C GLY A 86 5.33 18.49 3.91
N GLY A 87 4.54 17.41 3.75
CA GLY A 87 4.91 16.23 2.98
C GLY A 87 4.60 16.36 1.50
N SER A 88 5.21 15.50 0.70
CA SER A 88 5.05 15.44 -0.76
C SER A 88 4.24 14.23 -1.19
N ALA A 89 3.39 14.41 -2.23
CA ALA A 89 2.46 13.39 -2.67
C ALA A 89 2.49 13.18 -4.19
N ALA A 90 2.16 11.95 -4.61
CA ALA A 90 1.89 11.62 -6.00
C ALA A 90 0.57 10.85 -6.14
N PHE A 91 -0.10 11.06 -7.26
CA PHE A 91 -1.32 10.38 -7.65
C PHE A 91 -1.11 9.70 -9.01
N ILE A 92 -1.28 8.39 -9.06
CA ILE A 92 -1.21 7.58 -10.28
C ILE A 92 -2.66 7.30 -10.69
N ASP A 93 -3.14 8.08 -11.65
CA ASP A 93 -4.51 8.04 -12.14
C ASP A 93 -4.64 7.10 -13.34
N ALA A 94 -4.81 5.81 -13.05
CA ALA A 94 -4.99 4.80 -14.08
C ALA A 94 -6.42 4.77 -14.68
N GLU A 95 -7.38 5.44 -14.02
CA GLU A 95 -8.75 5.58 -14.53
C GLU A 95 -8.92 6.84 -15.39
N HIS A 96 -7.94 7.77 -15.40
CA HIS A 96 -8.00 9.08 -16.07
C HIS A 96 -9.23 9.90 -15.64
N ALA A 97 -9.60 9.81 -14.38
CA ALA A 97 -10.85 10.36 -13.85
C ALA A 97 -10.65 11.39 -12.71
N LEU A 98 -9.41 11.76 -12.40
CA LEU A 98 -9.13 12.76 -11.37
C LEU A 98 -9.64 14.14 -11.80
N ASP A 99 -10.54 14.70 -11.00
CA ASP A 99 -11.03 16.07 -11.14
C ASP A 99 -10.18 17.02 -10.27
N PRO A 100 -9.39 17.94 -10.89
CA PRO A 100 -8.54 18.87 -10.16
C PRO A 100 -9.33 19.84 -9.27
N GLU A 101 -10.51 20.29 -9.72
CA GLU A 101 -11.35 21.21 -8.95
C GLU A 101 -11.91 20.52 -7.70
N TYR A 102 -12.28 19.25 -7.83
CA TYR A 102 -12.71 18.45 -6.70
C TYR A 102 -11.55 18.20 -5.71
N ALA A 103 -10.36 17.86 -6.20
CA ALA A 103 -9.19 17.70 -5.37
C ALA A 103 -8.86 18.96 -4.59
N LYS A 104 -8.90 20.13 -5.26
CA LYS A 104 -8.71 21.45 -4.64
C LYS A 104 -9.76 21.75 -3.58
N ALA A 105 -11.03 21.44 -3.85
CA ALA A 105 -12.11 21.62 -2.88
C ALA A 105 -11.92 20.78 -1.61
N LEU A 106 -11.24 19.63 -1.70
CA LEU A 106 -10.87 18.79 -0.56
C LEU A 106 -9.60 19.28 0.17
N GLY A 107 -8.96 20.34 -0.34
CA GLY A 107 -7.78 20.94 0.29
C GLY A 107 -6.45 20.44 -0.25
N VAL A 108 -6.44 19.73 -1.37
CA VAL A 108 -5.20 19.32 -2.06
C VAL A 108 -4.58 20.55 -2.72
N ASP A 109 -3.30 20.76 -2.51
CA ASP A 109 -2.49 21.66 -3.30
C ASP A 109 -2.17 20.97 -4.63
N ILE A 110 -2.91 21.34 -5.67
CA ILE A 110 -2.80 20.72 -7.01
C ILE A 110 -1.54 21.15 -7.76
N ASP A 111 -0.95 22.29 -7.41
CA ASP A 111 0.28 22.79 -8.04
C ASP A 111 1.51 21.98 -7.56
N GLU A 112 1.44 21.40 -6.34
CA GLU A 112 2.49 20.57 -5.74
C GLU A 112 2.19 19.06 -5.85
N LEU A 113 1.03 18.66 -6.36
CA LEU A 113 0.68 17.25 -6.52
C LEU A 113 1.28 16.68 -7.81
N LEU A 114 2.13 15.66 -7.69
CA LEU A 114 2.63 14.93 -8.86
C LEU A 114 1.54 14.02 -9.40
N LEU A 115 1.16 14.21 -10.67
CA LEU A 115 0.17 13.39 -11.37
C LEU A 115 0.83 12.55 -12.46
N SER A 116 0.51 11.26 -12.51
CA SER A 116 0.88 10.36 -13.61
C SER A 116 -0.38 9.65 -14.12
N GLN A 117 -0.54 9.59 -15.43
CA GLN A 117 -1.66 8.93 -16.11
C GLN A 117 -1.09 7.85 -17.05
N PRO A 118 -0.79 6.66 -16.52
CA PRO A 118 -0.15 5.59 -17.28
C PRO A 118 -1.14 4.87 -18.20
N ASP A 119 -0.67 4.44 -19.37
CA ASP A 119 -1.46 3.68 -20.34
C ASP A 119 -1.54 2.18 -19.99
N THR A 120 -0.59 1.65 -19.22
CA THR A 120 -0.51 0.22 -18.86
C THR A 120 -0.26 0.01 -17.37
N GLY A 121 -0.65 -1.15 -16.86
CA GLY A 121 -0.37 -1.54 -15.48
C GLY A 121 1.12 -1.62 -15.16
N GLU A 122 1.93 -2.09 -16.11
CA GLU A 122 3.40 -2.14 -15.98
C GLU A 122 3.97 -0.73 -15.80
N GLN A 123 3.55 0.23 -16.63
CA GLN A 123 4.00 1.62 -16.54
C GLN A 123 3.63 2.25 -15.20
N ALA A 124 2.39 2.06 -14.75
CA ALA A 124 1.94 2.56 -13.44
C ALA A 124 2.82 2.05 -12.29
N LEU A 125 3.11 0.75 -12.29
CA LEU A 125 3.88 0.10 -11.24
C LEU A 125 5.38 0.41 -11.32
N GLU A 126 5.93 0.62 -12.52
CA GLU A 126 7.31 1.07 -12.71
C GLU A 126 7.49 2.51 -12.24
N VAL A 127 6.57 3.43 -12.59
CA VAL A 127 6.58 4.81 -12.09
C VAL A 127 6.50 4.81 -10.57
N THR A 128 5.60 3.99 -9.98
CA THR A 128 5.50 3.84 -8.52
C THR A 128 6.81 3.37 -7.91
N ASP A 129 7.46 2.34 -8.46
CA ASP A 129 8.74 1.80 -7.96
C ASP A 129 9.86 2.86 -8.00
N MET A 130 9.91 3.66 -9.09
CA MET A 130 10.88 4.75 -9.22
C MET A 130 10.64 5.86 -8.19
N LEU A 131 9.40 6.26 -8.00
CA LEU A 131 9.02 7.28 -7.02
C LEU A 131 9.30 6.83 -5.59
N VAL A 132 8.98 5.59 -5.23
CA VAL A 132 9.31 5.01 -3.92
C VAL A 132 10.82 4.99 -3.69
N LYS A 133 11.60 4.58 -4.69
CA LYS A 133 13.07 4.52 -4.59
C LYS A 133 13.75 5.88 -4.46
N SER A 134 13.11 6.94 -4.96
CA SER A 134 13.62 8.30 -4.77
C SER A 134 13.68 8.71 -3.30
N GLY A 135 12.81 8.14 -2.46
CA GLY A 135 12.69 8.48 -1.04
C GLY A 135 12.20 9.91 -0.78
N SER A 136 11.67 10.58 -1.80
CA SER A 136 11.29 12.01 -1.73
C SER A 136 9.79 12.21 -1.51
N LEU A 137 9.00 11.13 -1.52
CA LEU A 137 7.54 11.20 -1.37
C LEU A 137 7.08 10.53 -0.08
N ASP A 138 6.14 11.18 0.58
CA ASP A 138 5.50 10.68 1.80
C ASP A 138 4.32 9.77 1.50
N VAL A 139 3.54 10.07 0.45
CA VAL A 139 2.40 9.26 0.03
C VAL A 139 2.31 9.14 -1.49
N ILE A 140 1.97 7.95 -1.97
CA ILE A 140 1.66 7.66 -3.38
C ILE A 140 0.32 6.94 -3.40
N VAL A 141 -0.62 7.44 -4.18
CA VAL A 141 -1.94 6.83 -4.39
C VAL A 141 -2.01 6.26 -5.80
N ILE A 142 -2.53 5.05 -5.96
CA ILE A 142 -2.80 4.41 -7.26
C ILE A 142 -4.32 4.17 -7.36
N ASP A 143 -4.97 4.85 -8.29
CA ASP A 143 -6.41 4.76 -8.53
C ASP A 143 -6.69 4.32 -9.99
N SER A 144 -7.19 3.15 -10.22
CA SER A 144 -7.42 2.03 -9.30
C SER A 144 -6.73 0.77 -9.82
N VAL A 145 -6.56 -0.22 -8.94
CA VAL A 145 -6.01 -1.55 -9.33
C VAL A 145 -6.80 -2.17 -10.47
N ALA A 146 -8.13 -1.96 -10.50
CA ALA A 146 -9.00 -2.49 -11.55
C ALA A 146 -8.67 -1.95 -12.95
N ALA A 147 -8.09 -0.75 -13.04
CA ALA A 147 -7.69 -0.09 -14.29
C ALA A 147 -6.25 -0.44 -14.71
N LEU A 148 -5.48 -1.15 -13.87
CA LEU A 148 -4.12 -1.59 -14.21
C LEU A 148 -4.17 -2.77 -15.19
N VAL A 149 -4.40 -2.48 -16.46
CA VAL A 149 -4.45 -3.50 -17.51
C VAL A 149 -3.03 -3.87 -17.93
N PRO A 150 -2.65 -5.16 -17.91
CA PRO A 150 -1.37 -5.61 -18.43
C PRO A 150 -1.21 -5.30 -19.93
N ARG A 151 0.00 -4.92 -20.35
CA ARG A 151 0.30 -4.62 -21.75
C ARG A 151 -0.09 -5.75 -22.69
N ALA A 152 0.20 -7.00 -22.32
CA ALA A 152 -0.15 -8.19 -23.09
C ALA A 152 -1.66 -8.36 -23.29
N GLU A 153 -2.48 -7.83 -22.40
CA GLU A 153 -3.94 -7.82 -22.53
C GLU A 153 -4.41 -6.71 -23.49
N LEU A 154 -3.70 -5.56 -23.52
CA LEU A 154 -3.98 -4.46 -24.44
C LEU A 154 -3.57 -4.76 -25.88
N GLU A 155 -2.48 -5.53 -26.08
CA GLU A 155 -1.93 -5.90 -27.39
C GLU A 155 -2.56 -7.19 -27.94
N GLY A 156 -3.32 -7.96 -27.13
CA GLY A 156 -3.98 -9.19 -27.52
C GLY A 156 -5.26 -8.98 -28.33
N ASP A 157 -5.72 -10.02 -29.02
CA ASP A 157 -6.97 -9.98 -29.78
C ASP A 157 -8.20 -10.07 -28.87
N MET A 158 -9.31 -9.48 -29.31
CA MET A 158 -10.59 -9.58 -28.57
C MET A 158 -11.03 -11.04 -28.47
N GLY A 159 -11.07 -11.55 -27.22
CA GLY A 159 -11.45 -12.93 -26.91
C GLY A 159 -10.30 -13.79 -26.41
N ASP A 160 -9.07 -13.30 -26.46
CA ASP A 160 -7.93 -13.99 -25.86
C ASP A 160 -8.09 -14.15 -24.34
N SER A 161 -7.71 -15.31 -23.84
CA SER A 161 -7.81 -15.62 -22.43
C SER A 161 -6.55 -15.16 -21.69
N HIS A 162 -6.62 -14.02 -21.04
CA HIS A 162 -5.54 -13.46 -20.23
C HIS A 162 -5.72 -13.71 -18.72
N ILE A 163 -6.20 -14.90 -18.37
CA ILE A 163 -6.54 -15.24 -16.98
C ILE A 163 -5.33 -15.06 -16.05
N GLY A 164 -5.50 -14.21 -15.05
CA GLY A 164 -4.53 -14.05 -13.96
C GLY A 164 -3.30 -13.19 -14.27
N LEU A 165 -3.19 -12.56 -15.44
CA LEU A 165 -2.06 -11.69 -15.77
C LEU A 165 -1.98 -10.49 -14.81
N GLN A 166 -3.09 -9.82 -14.54
CA GLN A 166 -3.16 -8.70 -13.60
C GLN A 166 -2.73 -9.12 -12.19
N ALA A 167 -3.22 -10.26 -11.70
CA ALA A 167 -2.86 -10.76 -10.38
C ALA A 167 -1.36 -11.12 -10.28
N ARG A 168 -0.78 -11.66 -11.36
CA ARG A 168 0.66 -11.95 -11.46
C ARG A 168 1.47 -10.67 -11.45
N LEU A 169 1.08 -9.67 -12.24
CA LEU A 169 1.71 -8.35 -12.31
C LEU A 169 1.72 -7.68 -10.93
N MET A 170 0.57 -7.61 -10.26
CA MET A 170 0.44 -7.05 -8.92
C MET A 170 1.29 -7.79 -7.89
N SER A 171 1.27 -9.13 -7.90
CA SER A 171 2.08 -9.93 -6.98
C SER A 171 3.59 -9.72 -7.17
N GLN A 172 4.02 -9.55 -8.41
CA GLN A 172 5.43 -9.27 -8.73
C GLN A 172 5.82 -7.86 -8.28
N ALA A 173 4.99 -6.85 -8.58
CA ALA A 173 5.23 -5.46 -8.22
C ALA A 173 5.28 -5.28 -6.69
N LEU A 174 4.31 -5.81 -5.96
CA LEU A 174 4.27 -5.71 -4.50
C LEU A 174 5.53 -6.30 -3.85
N ARG A 175 6.00 -7.48 -4.30
CA ARG A 175 7.25 -8.07 -3.81
C ARG A 175 8.47 -7.17 -4.06
N LYS A 176 8.51 -6.49 -5.22
CA LYS A 176 9.60 -5.60 -5.60
C LYS A 176 9.58 -4.30 -4.78
N ILE A 177 8.41 -3.71 -4.62
CA ILE A 177 8.22 -2.38 -4.02
C ILE A 177 8.31 -2.44 -2.48
N THR A 178 7.81 -3.49 -1.84
CA THR A 178 7.72 -3.59 -0.36
C THR A 178 9.07 -3.36 0.33
N GLY A 179 10.16 -3.92 -0.21
CA GLY A 179 11.49 -3.72 0.35
C GLY A 179 12.00 -2.28 0.26
N SER A 180 11.57 -1.53 -0.76
CA SER A 180 11.92 -0.13 -0.96
C SER A 180 11.07 0.80 -0.10
N ILE A 181 9.78 0.51 0.06
CA ILE A 181 8.81 1.27 0.85
C ILE A 181 9.25 1.40 2.30
N GLN A 182 9.72 0.32 2.92
CA GLN A 182 10.21 0.36 4.30
C GLN A 182 11.42 1.27 4.48
N LYS A 183 12.29 1.36 3.46
CA LYS A 183 13.51 2.19 3.50
C LYS A 183 13.19 3.66 3.22
N SER A 184 12.29 3.94 2.29
CA SER A 184 11.88 5.29 1.92
C SER A 184 10.90 5.92 2.90
N ASN A 185 10.29 5.11 3.76
CA ASN A 185 9.22 5.52 4.68
C ASN A 185 7.98 6.12 3.97
N THR A 186 7.77 5.73 2.71
CA THR A 186 6.65 6.18 1.87
C THR A 186 5.41 5.34 2.17
N LEU A 187 4.25 5.98 2.31
CA LEU A 187 2.95 5.29 2.32
C LEU A 187 2.50 5.08 0.87
N VAL A 188 2.22 3.84 0.48
CA VAL A 188 1.63 3.54 -0.85
C VAL A 188 0.21 3.03 -0.65
N ILE A 189 -0.76 3.71 -1.29
CA ILE A 189 -2.18 3.36 -1.20
C ILE A 189 -2.66 2.85 -2.56
N PHE A 190 -3.18 1.64 -2.58
CA PHE A 190 -3.91 1.11 -3.72
C PHE A 190 -5.41 1.25 -3.49
N ILE A 191 -6.10 1.86 -4.43
CA ILE A 191 -7.57 1.86 -4.48
C ILE A 191 -8.01 0.63 -5.28
N ASN A 192 -8.96 -0.15 -4.74
CA ASN A 192 -9.50 -1.30 -5.41
C ASN A 192 -11.02 -1.30 -5.42
N GLN A 193 -11.60 -1.86 -6.49
CA GLN A 193 -13.04 -2.03 -6.64
C GLN A 193 -13.41 -3.47 -6.32
N ILE A 194 -14.44 -3.65 -5.47
CA ILE A 194 -15.02 -4.96 -5.24
C ILE A 194 -16.03 -5.23 -6.36
N ARG A 195 -15.70 -6.19 -7.23
CA ARG A 195 -16.68 -6.75 -8.18
C ARG A 195 -17.22 -8.04 -7.59
N MET A 196 -18.50 -8.05 -7.27
CA MET A 196 -19.20 -9.28 -6.91
C MET A 196 -19.40 -10.14 -8.18
N LYS A 197 -18.47 -11.05 -8.44
CA LYS A 197 -18.80 -12.20 -9.29
C LYS A 197 -19.53 -13.21 -8.42
N THR A 198 -20.54 -13.85 -8.95
CA THR A 198 -21.47 -14.77 -8.27
C THR A 198 -20.75 -15.94 -7.55
N VAL A 199 -19.44 -16.07 -7.60
CA VAL A 199 -18.66 -17.20 -7.03
C VAL A 199 -17.35 -16.80 -6.32
N SER A 200 -16.81 -15.56 -6.43
CA SER A 200 -15.55 -15.24 -5.70
C SER A 200 -15.29 -13.75 -5.50
N TYR A 201 -14.85 -13.40 -4.29
CA TYR A 201 -14.21 -12.12 -3.98
C TYR A 201 -12.77 -12.16 -4.45
N THR A 202 -12.36 -11.28 -5.36
CA THR A 202 -10.95 -11.09 -5.70
C THR A 202 -10.39 -9.95 -4.86
N HIS A 203 -9.66 -10.30 -3.82
CA HIS A 203 -8.84 -9.35 -3.07
C HIS A 203 -7.41 -9.36 -3.61
N LEU A 204 -6.76 -8.20 -3.62
CA LEU A 204 -5.31 -8.19 -3.54
C LEU A 204 -4.92 -8.98 -2.30
N ARG A 205 -4.18 -10.06 -2.48
CA ARG A 205 -3.44 -10.63 -1.36
C ARG A 205 -2.24 -9.71 -1.10
N ALA A 206 -2.50 -8.62 -0.40
CA ALA A 206 -1.44 -7.90 0.25
C ALA A 206 -0.83 -8.83 1.29
N HIS A 207 0.47 -9.07 1.22
CA HIS A 207 1.18 -9.86 2.22
C HIS A 207 1.35 -9.13 3.56
N GLU A 208 0.58 -8.07 3.78
CA GLU A 208 0.57 -7.37 5.05
C GLU A 208 -0.85 -7.26 5.55
N THR A 209 -1.07 -7.94 6.64
CA THR A 209 -2.28 -7.92 7.44
C THR A 209 -2.58 -6.47 7.83
N LEU A 210 -3.71 -5.99 7.41
CA LEU A 210 -4.36 -4.86 8.04
C LEU A 210 -4.63 -5.19 9.50
N LEU A 211 -4.22 -4.33 10.35
CA LEU A 211 -4.67 -4.25 11.73
C LEU A 211 -6.15 -3.88 11.79
#